data_13017117e17b59934172c8f9920c5777
#
_entry.id   13017117e17b59934172c8f9920c5777
#
_cell.length_a   1.000
_cell.length_b   1.000
_cell.length_c   1.000
_cell.angle_alpha   90.00
_cell.angle_beta   90.00
_cell.angle_gamma   90.00
#
_symmetry.space_group_name_H-M   'P 1'
#
loop_
_entity.id
_entity.type
_entity.pdbx_description
1 polymer ?
#
loop_
_entity_poly.entity_id
_entity_poly.type
_entity_poly.pdbx_seq_one_letter_code
_entity_poly.pdbx_strand_id
1 'polypeptide(L)'
;MTANFLIGLREGLEATLVVVLLMAYLVKTGRRSMLPRLWAGVGIAVAVSIAFGALLTFGPQGLTFAAQEAIGGGLSIVAVALVTWMVFWMARTARSLGGELKFQVDKMADGAAWGLVVVAALAVGREGLETALFLWAAAQAAGESSQPLLGALLGLAVAAGLGYLLHRGVLKVNLSRFFTWTGVGLIVIAGGVLAYGIHDLQEAGILPGLHNLAFDVSAAIPPSSWYGTLLKGTLNLSPATTWLEAGAWLLYVIPVLFFYIRANGSTPADSSGRDAVAENAAPSQAANAA
;
A
#
# COMPACT_ATOMS: atom_id res chain seq x y z
N MET A 1 3.09 -15.43 3.93
CA MET A 1 1.79 -15.19 4.59
C MET A 1 1.70 -13.79 5.21
N THR A 2 2.61 -13.38 6.11
CA THR A 2 2.56 -12.10 6.84
C THR A 2 2.69 -10.88 5.92
N ALA A 3 3.57 -10.90 4.91
CA ALA A 3 3.71 -9.82 3.95
C ALA A 3 2.39 -9.57 3.19
N ASN A 4 1.80 -10.62 2.62
CA ASN A 4 0.55 -10.52 1.88
C ASN A 4 -0.64 -10.13 2.78
N PHE A 5 -0.61 -10.55 4.06
CA PHE A 5 -1.58 -10.08 5.05
C PHE A 5 -1.47 -8.57 5.29
N LEU A 6 -0.26 -8.04 5.47
CA LEU A 6 -0.04 -6.60 5.68
C LEU A 6 -0.42 -5.77 4.45
N ILE A 7 -0.10 -6.26 3.25
CA ILE A 7 -0.52 -5.63 1.99
C ILE A 7 -2.05 -5.62 1.91
N GLY A 8 -2.70 -6.79 2.03
CA GLY A 8 -4.15 -6.91 1.95
C GLY A 8 -4.88 -6.11 3.04
N LEU A 9 -4.35 -6.07 4.26
CA LEU A 9 -4.90 -5.26 5.35
C LEU A 9 -4.82 -3.77 5.03
N ARG A 10 -3.70 -3.30 4.53
CA ARG A 10 -3.48 -1.90 4.25
C ARG A 10 -4.31 -1.41 3.06
N GLU A 11 -4.14 -2.05 1.91
CA GLU A 11 -4.86 -1.66 0.68
C GLU A 11 -6.38 -1.86 0.85
N GLY A 12 -6.77 -2.94 1.52
CA GLY A 12 -8.17 -3.19 1.88
C GLY A 12 -8.73 -2.11 2.80
N LEU A 13 -7.97 -1.58 3.75
CA LEU A 13 -8.40 -0.44 4.58
C LEU A 13 -8.52 0.84 3.76
N GLU A 14 -7.59 1.13 2.84
CA GLU A 14 -7.66 2.29 1.96
C GLU A 14 -8.91 2.23 1.09
N ALA A 15 -9.14 1.13 0.39
CA ALA A 15 -10.35 0.91 -0.39
C ALA A 15 -11.64 1.03 0.46
N THR A 16 -11.65 0.42 1.63
CA THR A 16 -12.81 0.45 2.54
C THR A 16 -13.08 1.86 3.07
N LEU A 17 -12.04 2.64 3.40
CA LEU A 17 -12.18 4.03 3.83
C LEU A 17 -12.78 4.90 2.72
N VAL A 18 -12.35 4.72 1.47
CA VAL A 18 -12.94 5.42 0.31
C VAL A 18 -14.44 5.11 0.22
N VAL A 19 -14.82 3.84 0.27
CA VAL A 19 -16.23 3.42 0.18
C VAL A 19 -17.04 3.96 1.36
N VAL A 20 -16.52 3.88 2.59
CA VAL A 20 -17.19 4.39 3.80
C VAL A 20 -17.39 5.91 3.73
N LEU A 21 -16.37 6.66 3.28
CA LEU A 21 -16.47 8.11 3.13
C LEU A 21 -17.49 8.51 2.07
N LEU A 22 -17.49 7.84 0.90
CA LEU A 22 -18.47 8.08 -0.15
C LEU A 22 -19.90 7.72 0.32
N MET A 23 -20.07 6.59 0.99
CA MET A 23 -21.36 6.16 1.53
C MET A 23 -21.87 7.12 2.60
N ALA A 24 -21.02 7.51 3.55
CA ALA A 24 -21.38 8.48 4.60
C ALA A 24 -21.78 9.84 4.01
N TYR A 25 -21.05 10.30 2.96
CA TYR A 25 -21.37 11.52 2.26
C TYR A 25 -22.75 11.46 1.57
N LEU A 26 -23.05 10.37 0.82
CA LEU A 26 -24.33 10.18 0.14
C LEU A 26 -25.50 10.11 1.14
N VAL A 27 -25.30 9.46 2.28
CA VAL A 27 -26.31 9.38 3.35
C VAL A 27 -26.54 10.76 3.97
N LYS A 28 -25.46 11.52 4.26
CA LYS A 28 -25.54 12.86 4.89
C LYS A 28 -26.19 13.89 3.97
N THR A 29 -25.99 13.79 2.66
CA THR A 29 -26.60 14.69 1.66
C THR A 29 -27.99 14.27 1.19
N GLY A 30 -28.57 13.22 1.81
CA GLY A 30 -29.91 12.73 1.45
C GLY A 30 -29.97 11.94 0.14
N ARG A 31 -28.83 11.68 -0.51
CA ARG A 31 -28.71 11.01 -1.82
C ARG A 31 -28.63 9.47 -1.70
N ARG A 32 -29.40 8.87 -0.79
CA ARG A 32 -29.39 7.39 -0.56
C ARG A 32 -29.76 6.58 -1.80
N SER A 33 -30.56 7.12 -2.71
CA SER A 33 -30.93 6.48 -3.97
C SER A 33 -29.72 6.24 -4.91
N MET A 34 -28.57 6.87 -4.66
CA MET A 34 -27.34 6.67 -5.42
C MET A 34 -26.44 5.54 -4.87
N LEU A 35 -26.75 4.96 -3.70
CA LEU A 35 -25.99 3.84 -3.12
C LEU A 35 -25.84 2.62 -4.06
N PRO A 36 -26.88 2.18 -4.82
CA PRO A 36 -26.69 1.09 -5.78
C PRO A 36 -25.65 1.39 -6.87
N ARG A 37 -25.53 2.67 -7.28
CA ARG A 37 -24.54 3.09 -8.27
C ARG A 37 -23.12 3.10 -7.68
N LEU A 38 -22.96 3.51 -6.42
CA LEU A 38 -21.71 3.36 -5.69
C LEU A 38 -21.24 1.90 -5.70
N TRP A 39 -22.13 0.98 -5.32
CA TRP A 39 -21.82 -0.46 -5.30
C TRP A 39 -21.57 -1.06 -6.68
N ALA A 40 -22.24 -0.55 -7.73
CA ALA A 40 -21.93 -0.93 -9.11
C ALA A 40 -20.50 -0.53 -9.49
N GLY A 41 -20.07 0.69 -9.14
CA GLY A 41 -18.68 1.14 -9.33
C GLY A 41 -17.66 0.28 -8.59
N VAL A 42 -17.94 -0.04 -7.31
CA VAL A 42 -17.11 -0.96 -6.51
C VAL A 42 -17.04 -2.34 -7.15
N GLY A 43 -18.18 -2.89 -7.62
CA GLY A 43 -18.23 -4.19 -8.30
C GLY A 43 -17.39 -4.22 -9.59
N ILE A 44 -17.45 -3.16 -10.39
CA ILE A 44 -16.61 -3.01 -11.60
C ILE A 44 -15.13 -2.98 -11.20
N ALA A 45 -14.77 -2.19 -10.19
CA ALA A 45 -13.40 -2.10 -9.69
C ALA A 45 -12.85 -3.47 -9.27
N VAL A 46 -13.62 -4.21 -8.47
CA VAL A 46 -13.25 -5.56 -8.01
C VAL A 46 -13.08 -6.52 -9.20
N ALA A 47 -14.01 -6.51 -10.16
CA ALA A 47 -13.93 -7.36 -11.36
C ALA A 47 -12.67 -7.06 -12.19
N VAL A 48 -12.36 -5.77 -12.41
CA VAL A 48 -11.15 -5.34 -13.14
C VAL A 48 -9.88 -5.75 -12.38
N SER A 49 -9.86 -5.60 -11.05
CA SER A 49 -8.70 -5.98 -10.22
C SER A 49 -8.45 -7.49 -10.25
N ILE A 50 -9.50 -8.30 -10.18
CA ILE A 50 -9.40 -9.77 -10.30
C ILE A 50 -8.91 -10.15 -11.71
N ALA A 51 -9.45 -9.53 -12.76
CA ALA A 51 -9.03 -9.78 -14.13
C ALA A 51 -7.55 -9.40 -14.33
N PHE A 52 -7.11 -8.29 -13.77
CA PHE A 52 -5.72 -7.87 -13.80
C PHE A 52 -4.80 -8.85 -13.04
N GLY A 53 -5.18 -9.28 -11.83
CA GLY A 53 -4.44 -10.29 -11.07
C GLY A 53 -4.35 -11.63 -11.83
N ALA A 54 -5.43 -12.04 -12.49
CA ALA A 54 -5.43 -13.22 -13.35
C ALA A 54 -4.49 -13.03 -14.55
N LEU A 55 -4.49 -11.86 -15.19
CA LEU A 55 -3.58 -11.54 -16.28
C LEU A 55 -2.11 -11.62 -15.84
N LEU A 56 -1.76 -11.08 -14.68
CA LEU A 56 -0.41 -11.16 -14.11
C LEU A 56 0.02 -12.61 -13.83
N THR A 57 -0.93 -13.45 -13.38
CA THR A 57 -0.64 -14.85 -12.99
C THR A 57 -0.56 -15.78 -14.20
N PHE A 58 -1.47 -15.63 -15.16
CA PHE A 58 -1.61 -16.55 -16.28
C PHE A 58 -1.01 -16.02 -17.59
N GLY A 59 -0.81 -14.71 -17.72
CA GLY A 59 -0.27 -14.08 -18.92
C GLY A 59 1.12 -14.57 -19.31
N PRO A 60 2.06 -14.71 -18.37
CA PRO A 60 3.40 -15.20 -18.68
C PRO A 60 3.49 -16.70 -18.97
N GLN A 61 2.45 -17.48 -18.64
CA GLN A 61 2.42 -18.92 -18.88
C GLN A 61 2.49 -19.21 -20.38
N GLY A 62 3.45 -20.02 -20.78
CA GLY A 62 3.70 -20.34 -22.21
C GLY A 62 4.88 -19.54 -22.82
N LEU A 63 5.46 -18.60 -22.10
CA LEU A 63 6.72 -17.96 -22.48
C LEU A 63 7.91 -18.85 -22.11
N THR A 64 9.09 -18.54 -22.69
CA THR A 64 10.35 -19.18 -22.28
C THR A 64 10.67 -18.82 -20.82
N PHE A 65 11.41 -19.70 -20.13
CA PHE A 65 11.85 -19.47 -18.75
C PHE A 65 12.50 -18.06 -18.58
N ALA A 66 13.48 -17.74 -19.42
CA ALA A 66 14.14 -16.44 -19.37
C ALA A 66 13.17 -15.25 -19.57
N ALA A 67 12.12 -15.40 -20.40
CA ALA A 67 11.13 -14.35 -20.60
C ALA A 67 10.19 -14.22 -19.38
N GLN A 68 9.84 -15.33 -18.74
CA GLN A 68 9.05 -15.31 -17.51
C GLN A 68 9.80 -14.60 -16.38
N GLU A 69 11.09 -14.95 -16.18
CA GLU A 69 11.94 -14.33 -15.17
C GLU A 69 12.19 -12.84 -15.48
N ALA A 70 12.42 -12.48 -16.73
CA ALA A 70 12.58 -11.09 -17.14
C ALA A 70 11.32 -10.24 -16.83
N ILE A 71 10.14 -10.77 -17.12
CA ILE A 71 8.87 -10.11 -16.84
C ILE A 71 8.63 -10.07 -15.31
N GLY A 72 8.88 -11.17 -14.60
CA GLY A 72 8.76 -11.27 -13.14
C GLY A 72 9.60 -10.24 -12.43
N GLY A 73 10.91 -10.21 -12.74
CA GLY A 73 11.86 -9.25 -12.20
C GLY A 73 11.51 -7.80 -12.54
N GLY A 74 11.12 -7.53 -13.79
CA GLY A 74 10.70 -6.19 -14.23
C GLY A 74 9.45 -5.70 -13.49
N LEU A 75 8.42 -6.52 -13.37
CA LEU A 75 7.18 -6.18 -12.65
C LEU A 75 7.42 -6.03 -11.14
N SER A 76 8.33 -6.82 -10.55
CA SER A 76 8.75 -6.66 -9.15
C SER A 76 9.38 -5.29 -8.90
N ILE A 77 10.25 -4.81 -9.79
CA ILE A 77 10.83 -3.46 -9.70
C ILE A 77 9.76 -2.38 -9.83
N VAL A 78 8.81 -2.52 -10.76
CA VAL A 78 7.68 -1.60 -10.90
C VAL A 78 6.84 -1.59 -9.63
N ALA A 79 6.54 -2.76 -9.06
CA ALA A 79 5.79 -2.87 -7.80
C ALA A 79 6.50 -2.13 -6.66
N VAL A 80 7.81 -2.32 -6.51
CA VAL A 80 8.62 -1.63 -5.47
C VAL A 80 8.60 -0.11 -5.66
N ALA A 81 8.71 0.38 -6.90
CA ALA A 81 8.63 1.80 -7.20
C ALA A 81 7.26 2.38 -6.82
N LEU A 82 6.17 1.67 -7.16
CA LEU A 82 4.81 2.07 -6.81
C LEU A 82 4.55 2.03 -5.30
N VAL A 83 4.98 0.98 -4.58
CA VAL A 83 4.89 0.91 -3.11
C VAL A 83 5.62 2.09 -2.49
N THR A 84 6.84 2.37 -2.96
CA THR A 84 7.64 3.48 -2.43
C THR A 84 6.93 4.81 -2.63
N TRP A 85 6.47 5.08 -3.85
CA TRP A 85 5.71 6.31 -4.14
C TRP A 85 4.46 6.42 -3.29
N MET A 86 3.66 5.35 -3.19
CA MET A 86 2.44 5.29 -2.42
C MET A 86 2.68 5.57 -0.94
N VAL A 87 3.69 4.93 -0.32
CA VAL A 87 4.01 5.10 1.10
C VAL A 87 4.37 6.56 1.42
N PHE A 88 5.15 7.23 0.57
CA PHE A 88 5.46 8.67 0.73
C PHE A 88 4.26 9.57 0.43
N TRP A 89 3.46 9.24 -0.57
CA TRP A 89 2.26 10.00 -0.90
C TRP A 89 1.25 9.96 0.25
N MET A 90 1.01 8.78 0.82
CA MET A 90 0.11 8.60 1.97
C MET A 90 0.60 9.35 3.22
N ALA A 91 1.90 9.35 3.49
CA ALA A 91 2.47 10.12 4.60
C ALA A 91 2.11 11.62 4.51
N ARG A 92 1.98 12.15 3.29
CA ARG A 92 1.63 13.56 3.03
C ARG A 92 0.13 13.82 2.97
N THR A 93 -0.64 12.89 2.40
CA THR A 93 -2.03 13.11 1.96
C THR A 93 -3.08 12.51 2.89
N ALA A 94 -2.69 11.62 3.82
CA ALA A 94 -3.64 10.93 4.71
C ALA A 94 -4.60 11.85 5.48
N ARG A 95 -4.27 13.13 5.64
CA ARG A 95 -5.10 14.14 6.33
C ARG A 95 -6.12 14.83 5.42
N SER A 96 -5.92 14.85 4.10
CA SER A 96 -6.74 15.62 3.12
C SER A 96 -7.69 14.78 2.26
N LEU A 97 -7.54 13.45 2.28
CA LEU A 97 -8.31 12.50 1.43
C LEU A 97 -9.83 12.71 1.48
N GLY A 98 -10.39 13.01 2.68
CA GLY A 98 -11.83 13.21 2.83
C GLY A 98 -12.38 14.46 2.12
N GLY A 99 -11.57 15.49 1.93
CA GLY A 99 -11.96 16.73 1.27
C GLY A 99 -12.03 16.60 -0.25
N GLU A 100 -11.03 15.96 -0.83
CA GLU A 100 -10.91 15.79 -2.27
C GLU A 100 -12.01 14.88 -2.85
N LEU A 101 -12.29 13.76 -2.19
CA LEU A 101 -13.38 12.85 -2.57
C LEU A 101 -14.76 13.54 -2.53
N LYS A 102 -15.01 14.38 -1.53
CA LYS A 102 -16.26 15.15 -1.45
C LYS A 102 -16.42 16.10 -2.64
N PHE A 103 -15.36 16.83 -2.99
CA PHE A 103 -15.37 17.76 -4.13
C PHE A 103 -15.62 17.04 -5.46
N GLN A 104 -15.01 15.88 -5.67
CA GLN A 104 -15.22 15.08 -6.89
C GLN A 104 -16.68 14.58 -7.00
N VAL A 105 -17.27 14.13 -5.89
CA VAL A 105 -18.68 13.67 -5.87
C VAL A 105 -19.63 14.85 -6.13
N ASP A 106 -19.41 16.01 -5.53
CA ASP A 106 -20.26 17.19 -5.78
C ASP A 106 -20.22 17.62 -7.24
N LYS A 107 -19.04 17.69 -7.83
CA LYS A 107 -18.87 18.07 -9.24
C LYS A 107 -19.54 17.10 -10.22
N MET A 108 -19.61 15.81 -9.88
CA MET A 108 -20.19 14.79 -10.77
C MET A 108 -21.66 14.46 -10.45
N ALA A 109 -22.11 14.72 -9.22
CA ALA A 109 -23.49 14.44 -8.83
C ALA A 109 -24.53 15.36 -9.52
N ASP A 110 -24.09 16.53 -9.98
CA ASP A 110 -24.96 17.49 -10.70
C ASP A 110 -25.02 17.21 -12.22
N GLY A 111 -24.16 16.33 -12.76
CA GLY A 111 -24.01 16.15 -14.21
C GLY A 111 -24.62 14.89 -14.80
N ALA A 112 -24.33 13.72 -14.30
CA ALA A 112 -24.79 12.45 -14.89
C ALA A 112 -24.90 11.34 -13.84
N ALA A 113 -25.96 10.53 -13.99
CA ALA A 113 -26.21 9.38 -13.11
C ALA A 113 -25.04 8.36 -13.06
N TRP A 114 -24.19 8.32 -14.09
CA TRP A 114 -23.01 7.46 -14.22
C TRP A 114 -21.74 8.04 -13.59
N GLY A 115 -21.71 9.36 -13.30
CA GLY A 115 -20.52 10.00 -12.74
C GLY A 115 -20.06 9.36 -11.42
N LEU A 116 -21.00 9.00 -10.54
CA LEU A 116 -20.69 8.33 -9.28
C LEU A 116 -20.14 6.91 -9.48
N VAL A 117 -20.65 6.15 -10.47
CA VAL A 117 -20.14 4.82 -10.82
C VAL A 117 -18.67 4.95 -11.24
N VAL A 118 -18.36 5.94 -12.09
CA VAL A 118 -16.98 6.17 -12.57
C VAL A 118 -16.06 6.59 -11.42
N VAL A 119 -16.49 7.54 -10.58
CA VAL A 119 -15.68 7.96 -9.41
C VAL A 119 -15.40 6.79 -8.47
N ALA A 120 -16.43 6.00 -8.13
CA ALA A 120 -16.26 4.84 -7.26
C ALA A 120 -15.37 3.77 -7.93
N ALA A 121 -15.57 3.50 -9.23
CA ALA A 121 -14.77 2.54 -9.97
C ALA A 121 -13.30 2.95 -10.06
N LEU A 122 -13.02 4.23 -10.34
CA LEU A 122 -11.64 4.73 -10.42
C LEU A 122 -10.96 4.76 -9.04
N ALA A 123 -11.65 5.24 -8.00
CA ALA A 123 -11.08 5.36 -6.67
C ALA A 123 -10.80 3.97 -6.05
N VAL A 124 -11.76 3.04 -6.10
CA VAL A 124 -11.58 1.67 -5.57
C VAL A 124 -10.74 0.83 -6.53
N GLY A 125 -10.85 1.05 -7.84
CA GLY A 125 -10.09 0.32 -8.86
C GLY A 125 -8.60 0.58 -8.76
N ARG A 126 -8.20 1.80 -8.43
CA ARG A 126 -6.81 2.14 -8.16
C ARG A 126 -6.24 1.26 -7.05
N GLU A 127 -6.90 1.24 -5.89
CA GLU A 127 -6.47 0.44 -4.74
C GLU A 127 -6.48 -1.07 -5.06
N GLY A 128 -7.48 -1.51 -5.85
CA GLY A 128 -7.58 -2.90 -6.28
C GLY A 128 -6.49 -3.33 -7.26
N LEU A 129 -6.09 -2.48 -8.19
CA LEU A 129 -4.98 -2.75 -9.11
C LEU A 129 -3.63 -2.76 -8.38
N GLU A 130 -3.41 -1.80 -7.46
CA GLU A 130 -2.23 -1.76 -6.60
C GLU A 130 -2.17 -3.05 -5.74
N THR A 131 -3.28 -3.43 -5.12
CA THR A 131 -3.40 -4.69 -4.35
C THR A 131 -3.04 -5.90 -5.20
N ALA A 132 -3.60 -6.03 -6.41
CA ALA A 132 -3.34 -7.18 -7.28
C ALA A 132 -1.85 -7.27 -7.67
N LEU A 133 -1.22 -6.14 -8.01
CA LEU A 133 0.20 -6.10 -8.36
C LEU A 133 1.11 -6.43 -7.16
N PHE A 134 0.84 -5.82 -6.00
CA PHE A 134 1.68 -6.02 -4.82
C PHE A 134 1.55 -7.43 -4.25
N LEU A 135 0.33 -7.98 -4.23
CA LEU A 135 0.10 -9.36 -3.80
C LEU A 135 0.74 -10.35 -4.76
N TRP A 136 0.67 -10.08 -6.07
CA TRP A 136 1.32 -10.91 -7.08
C TRP A 136 2.84 -10.88 -6.89
N ALA A 137 3.47 -9.70 -6.81
CA ALA A 137 4.91 -9.56 -6.62
C ALA A 137 5.40 -10.21 -5.30
N ALA A 138 4.67 -10.01 -4.20
CA ALA A 138 4.99 -10.64 -2.93
C ALA A 138 4.73 -12.17 -2.93
N ALA A 139 3.79 -12.66 -3.75
CA ALA A 139 3.56 -14.09 -3.93
C ALA A 139 4.69 -14.75 -4.72
N GLN A 140 5.14 -14.12 -5.80
CA GLN A 140 6.28 -14.59 -6.61
C GLN A 140 7.53 -14.72 -5.74
N ALA A 141 7.87 -13.69 -4.99
CA ALA A 141 9.02 -13.70 -4.10
C ALA A 141 8.91 -14.72 -2.94
N ALA A 142 7.69 -15.12 -2.53
CA ALA A 142 7.48 -16.15 -1.50
C ALA A 142 7.61 -17.59 -2.04
N GLY A 143 7.56 -17.80 -3.35
CA GLY A 143 7.60 -19.10 -4.03
C GLY A 143 6.28 -19.88 -3.97
N GLU A 144 6.29 -21.11 -4.47
CA GLU A 144 5.10 -21.97 -4.62
C GLU A 144 4.49 -22.37 -3.28
N SER A 145 3.54 -21.59 -2.79
CA SER A 145 2.71 -21.99 -1.65
C SER A 145 1.36 -21.28 -1.70
N SER A 146 0.30 -21.89 -1.19
CA SER A 146 -1.03 -21.23 -1.05
C SER A 146 -1.07 -20.20 0.09
N GLN A 147 -0.03 -20.14 0.93
CA GLN A 147 0.03 -19.24 2.09
C GLN A 147 -0.02 -17.75 1.76
N PRO A 148 0.57 -17.23 0.66
CA PRO A 148 0.41 -15.85 0.24
C PRO A 148 -1.05 -15.44 0.03
N LEU A 149 -1.82 -16.25 -0.69
CA LEU A 149 -3.23 -15.98 -0.97
C LEU A 149 -4.08 -15.97 0.31
N LEU A 150 -3.87 -16.92 1.22
CA LEU A 150 -4.56 -16.95 2.51
C LEU A 150 -4.24 -15.71 3.34
N GLY A 151 -2.97 -15.28 3.37
CA GLY A 151 -2.57 -14.04 4.02
C GLY A 151 -3.31 -12.82 3.46
N ALA A 152 -3.36 -12.69 2.13
CA ALA A 152 -4.07 -11.61 1.46
C ALA A 152 -5.56 -11.57 1.79
N LEU A 153 -6.23 -12.71 1.68
CA LEU A 153 -7.67 -12.83 1.98
C LEU A 153 -7.98 -12.50 3.44
N LEU A 154 -7.16 -12.97 4.38
CA LEU A 154 -7.28 -12.62 5.79
C LEU A 154 -7.07 -11.11 6.02
N GLY A 155 -6.07 -10.50 5.37
CA GLY A 155 -5.82 -9.06 5.44
C GLY A 155 -7.02 -8.25 4.94
N LEU A 156 -7.56 -8.59 3.77
CA LEU A 156 -8.74 -7.96 3.20
C LEU A 156 -9.99 -8.15 4.09
N ALA A 157 -10.20 -9.34 4.64
CA ALA A 157 -11.32 -9.63 5.54
C ALA A 157 -11.25 -8.79 6.82
N VAL A 158 -10.06 -8.68 7.41
CA VAL A 158 -9.83 -7.83 8.59
C VAL A 158 -10.03 -6.36 8.24
N ALA A 159 -9.55 -5.90 7.09
CA ALA A 159 -9.77 -4.54 6.60
C ALA A 159 -11.25 -4.21 6.43
N ALA A 160 -12.02 -5.10 5.81
CA ALA A 160 -13.48 -4.94 5.67
C ALA A 160 -14.19 -4.89 7.03
N GLY A 161 -13.80 -5.76 7.97
CA GLY A 161 -14.31 -5.75 9.34
C GLY A 161 -14.01 -4.44 10.08
N LEU A 162 -12.77 -3.96 10.01
CA LEU A 162 -12.37 -2.68 10.60
C LEU A 162 -13.12 -1.50 9.96
N GLY A 163 -13.29 -1.50 8.64
CA GLY A 163 -14.06 -0.48 7.94
C GLY A 163 -15.53 -0.47 8.35
N TYR A 164 -16.14 -1.64 8.54
CA TYR A 164 -17.50 -1.73 9.05
C TYR A 164 -17.62 -1.17 10.48
N LEU A 165 -16.66 -1.47 11.36
CA LEU A 165 -16.64 -0.94 12.73
C LEU A 165 -16.40 0.58 12.75
N LEU A 166 -15.55 1.09 11.84
CA LEU A 166 -15.36 2.53 11.64
C LEU A 166 -16.63 3.22 11.16
N HIS A 167 -17.35 2.60 10.20
CA HIS A 167 -18.63 3.11 9.72
C HIS A 167 -19.68 3.19 10.83
N ARG A 168 -19.70 2.22 11.74
CA ARG A 168 -20.57 2.18 12.92
C ARG A 168 -20.15 3.17 14.02
N GLY A 169 -19.00 3.83 13.89
CA GLY A 169 -18.47 4.73 14.93
C GLY A 169 -17.98 4.03 16.20
N VAL A 170 -17.88 2.70 16.18
CA VAL A 170 -17.44 1.88 17.33
C VAL A 170 -15.94 2.02 17.59
N LEU A 171 -15.16 2.21 16.52
CA LEU A 171 -13.70 2.34 16.61
C LEU A 171 -13.24 3.77 16.27
N LYS A 172 -12.35 4.29 17.11
CA LYS A 172 -11.54 5.49 16.83
C LYS A 172 -10.11 5.04 16.59
N VAL A 173 -9.77 4.66 15.36
CA VAL A 173 -8.41 4.27 15.00
C VAL A 173 -7.62 5.52 14.60
N ASN A 174 -6.40 5.66 15.14
CA ASN A 174 -5.47 6.65 14.65
C ASN A 174 -4.85 6.17 13.33
N LEU A 175 -5.54 6.45 12.24
CA LEU A 175 -5.14 6.04 10.88
C LEU A 175 -3.72 6.50 10.53
N SER A 176 -3.32 7.70 10.98
CA SER A 176 -1.97 8.21 10.72
C SER A 176 -0.90 7.31 11.34
N ARG A 177 -1.07 6.89 12.60
CA ARG A 177 -0.14 5.95 13.24
C ARG A 177 -0.16 4.58 12.57
N PHE A 178 -1.35 4.09 12.24
CA PHE A 178 -1.49 2.81 11.54
C PHE A 178 -0.73 2.82 10.22
N PHE A 179 -0.94 3.82 9.36
CA PHE A 179 -0.25 3.93 8.06
C PHE A 179 1.25 4.17 8.21
N THR A 180 1.70 4.84 9.27
CA THR A 180 3.13 4.99 9.53
C THR A 180 3.80 3.65 9.83
N TRP A 181 3.23 2.83 10.73
CA TRP A 181 3.83 1.55 11.10
C TRP A 181 3.72 0.51 9.98
N THR A 182 2.58 0.42 9.32
CA THR A 182 2.42 -0.47 8.16
C THR A 182 3.31 -0.05 6.99
N GLY A 183 3.54 1.26 6.80
CA GLY A 183 4.45 1.79 5.81
C GLY A 183 5.91 1.37 6.06
N VAL A 184 6.39 1.38 7.30
CA VAL A 184 7.71 0.83 7.68
C VAL A 184 7.79 -0.65 7.29
N GLY A 185 6.77 -1.44 7.66
CA GLY A 185 6.71 -2.86 7.31
C GLY A 185 6.75 -3.09 5.79
N LEU A 186 5.98 -2.30 5.04
CA LEU A 186 5.93 -2.41 3.58
C LEU A 186 7.25 -2.03 2.89
N ILE A 187 7.99 -1.04 3.41
CA ILE A 187 9.32 -0.69 2.87
C ILE A 187 10.28 -1.88 3.01
N VAL A 188 10.27 -2.58 4.15
CA VAL A 188 11.12 -3.76 4.35
C VAL A 188 10.70 -4.91 3.42
N ILE A 189 9.39 -5.16 3.30
CA ILE A 189 8.85 -6.17 2.37
C ILE A 189 9.22 -5.83 0.92
N ALA A 190 9.07 -4.57 0.52
CA ALA A 190 9.42 -4.10 -0.82
C ALA A 190 10.92 -4.26 -1.10
N GLY A 191 11.79 -4.08 -0.10
CA GLY A 191 13.21 -4.42 -0.21
C GLY A 191 13.44 -5.88 -0.55
N GLY A 192 12.71 -6.80 0.09
CA GLY A 192 12.76 -8.23 -0.22
C GLY A 192 12.23 -8.55 -1.62
N VAL A 193 11.13 -7.90 -2.05
CA VAL A 193 10.61 -8.02 -3.43
C VAL A 193 11.61 -7.50 -4.45
N LEU A 194 12.34 -6.41 -4.14
CA LEU A 194 13.40 -5.89 -4.99
C LEU A 194 14.55 -6.89 -5.14
N ALA A 195 15.03 -7.46 -4.03
CA ALA A 195 16.08 -8.47 -4.05
C ALA A 195 15.67 -9.68 -4.90
N TYR A 196 14.43 -10.15 -4.74
CA TYR A 196 13.87 -11.23 -5.54
C TYR A 196 13.78 -10.85 -7.03
N GLY A 197 13.32 -9.63 -7.36
CA GLY A 197 13.27 -9.16 -8.75
C GLY A 197 14.66 -9.04 -9.40
N ILE A 198 15.70 -8.71 -8.62
CA ILE A 198 17.10 -8.75 -9.08
C ILE A 198 17.52 -10.21 -9.37
N HIS A 199 17.14 -11.15 -8.50
CA HIS A 199 17.40 -12.56 -8.71
C HIS A 199 16.78 -13.08 -10.03
N ASP A 200 15.50 -12.80 -10.27
CA ASP A 200 14.80 -13.16 -11.51
C ASP A 200 15.54 -12.61 -12.74
N LEU A 201 16.00 -11.35 -12.70
CA LEU A 201 16.76 -10.74 -13.78
C LEU A 201 18.14 -11.38 -13.97
N GLN A 202 18.74 -11.92 -12.91
CA GLN A 202 19.97 -12.71 -13.00
C GLN A 202 19.69 -14.08 -13.63
N GLU A 203 18.60 -14.76 -13.26
CA GLU A 203 18.16 -16.03 -13.86
C GLU A 203 17.77 -15.87 -15.34
N ALA A 204 17.17 -14.72 -15.70
CA ALA A 204 16.91 -14.35 -17.10
C ALA A 204 18.18 -14.08 -17.91
N GLY A 205 19.35 -14.00 -17.28
CA GLY A 205 20.63 -13.64 -17.93
C GLY A 205 20.77 -12.16 -18.29
N ILE A 206 19.86 -11.29 -17.81
CA ILE A 206 19.91 -9.83 -18.02
C ILE A 206 20.95 -9.18 -17.08
N LEU A 207 21.01 -9.64 -15.82
CA LEU A 207 21.99 -9.18 -14.84
C LEU A 207 23.04 -10.27 -14.59
N PRO A 208 24.32 -9.90 -14.40
CA PRO A 208 25.37 -10.85 -14.08
C PRO A 208 25.36 -11.22 -12.59
N GLY A 209 26.09 -12.29 -12.22
CA GLY A 209 26.46 -12.55 -10.83
C GLY A 209 25.54 -13.51 -10.09
N LEU A 210 24.71 -14.30 -10.76
CA LEU A 210 23.83 -15.31 -10.16
C LEU A 210 24.57 -16.28 -9.22
N HIS A 211 25.83 -16.61 -9.53
CA HIS A 211 26.65 -17.52 -8.73
C HIS A 211 27.59 -16.80 -7.74
N ASN A 212 27.58 -15.47 -7.71
CA ASN A 212 28.42 -14.67 -6.82
C ASN A 212 27.66 -14.36 -5.53
N LEU A 213 27.65 -15.33 -4.59
CA LEU A 213 26.98 -15.20 -3.31
C LEU A 213 27.70 -14.21 -2.38
N ALA A 214 26.97 -13.31 -1.77
CA ALA A 214 27.44 -12.46 -0.67
C ALA A 214 27.55 -13.27 0.62
N PHE A 215 26.55 -14.12 0.85
CA PHE A 215 26.51 -15.08 1.95
C PHE A 215 25.58 -16.25 1.59
N ASP A 216 25.87 -17.39 2.19
CA ASP A 216 24.99 -18.55 2.17
C ASP A 216 24.88 -19.08 3.62
N VAL A 217 23.69 -18.89 4.19
CA VAL A 217 23.34 -19.37 5.53
C VAL A 217 22.31 -20.49 5.47
N SER A 218 22.12 -21.12 4.31
CA SER A 218 21.15 -22.21 4.10
C SER A 218 21.42 -23.44 5.00
N ALA A 219 22.67 -23.64 5.41
CA ALA A 219 23.02 -24.67 6.38
C ALA A 219 22.48 -24.36 7.80
N ALA A 220 22.45 -23.09 8.20
CA ALA A 220 21.93 -22.64 9.50
C ALA A 220 20.41 -22.34 9.45
N ILE A 221 19.94 -21.87 8.30
CA ILE A 221 18.53 -21.53 8.04
C ILE A 221 18.07 -22.32 6.80
N PRO A 222 17.76 -23.62 6.94
CA PRO A 222 17.28 -24.42 5.82
C PRO A 222 16.00 -23.81 5.24
N PRO A 223 15.87 -23.67 3.91
CA PRO A 223 14.66 -23.13 3.26
C PRO A 223 13.38 -23.88 3.63
N SER A 224 13.51 -25.19 3.93
CA SER A 224 12.41 -26.07 4.36
C SER A 224 12.06 -25.94 5.85
N SER A 225 12.86 -25.24 6.67
CA SER A 225 12.55 -25.02 8.07
C SER A 225 11.39 -24.04 8.24
N TRP A 226 10.62 -24.19 9.34
CA TRP A 226 9.51 -23.27 9.63
C TRP A 226 9.96 -21.80 9.77
N TYR A 227 11.15 -21.55 10.36
CA TYR A 227 11.72 -20.21 10.50
C TYR A 227 12.31 -19.69 9.19
N GLY A 228 12.91 -20.57 8.35
CA GLY A 228 13.32 -20.20 6.99
C GLY A 228 12.12 -19.80 6.11
N THR A 229 11.04 -20.58 6.18
CA THR A 229 9.77 -20.25 5.50
C THR A 229 9.16 -18.94 6.04
N LEU A 230 9.24 -18.68 7.36
CA LEU A 230 8.79 -17.41 7.94
C LEU A 230 9.64 -16.23 7.44
N LEU A 231 10.97 -16.33 7.45
CA LEU A 231 11.86 -15.28 6.96
C LEU A 231 11.61 -14.98 5.48
N LYS A 232 11.54 -16.02 4.64
CA LYS A 232 11.23 -15.89 3.23
C LYS A 232 9.81 -15.32 3.03
N GLY A 233 8.81 -15.82 3.72
CA GLY A 233 7.41 -15.40 3.57
C GLY A 233 7.06 -14.06 4.23
N THR A 234 7.93 -13.51 5.10
CA THR A 234 7.68 -12.25 5.81
C THR A 234 8.57 -11.12 5.28
N LEU A 235 9.85 -11.38 5.14
CA LEU A 235 10.85 -10.37 4.76
C LEU A 235 11.34 -10.55 3.32
N ASN A 236 10.94 -11.62 2.65
CA ASN A 236 11.43 -12.04 1.34
C ASN A 236 12.97 -12.20 1.29
N LEU A 237 13.59 -12.56 2.40
CA LEU A 237 15.03 -12.79 2.48
C LEU A 237 15.34 -14.23 2.10
N SER A 238 16.20 -14.41 1.10
CA SER A 238 16.76 -15.72 0.74
C SER A 238 17.93 -16.07 1.66
N PRO A 239 18.04 -17.33 2.12
CA PRO A 239 19.22 -17.79 2.88
C PRO A 239 20.52 -17.74 2.06
N ALA A 240 20.45 -17.87 0.73
CA ALA A 240 21.56 -17.66 -0.20
C ALA A 240 21.26 -16.42 -1.01
N THR A 241 22.08 -15.38 -0.86
CA THR A 241 21.85 -14.06 -1.44
C THR A 241 23.09 -13.61 -2.22
N THR A 242 22.91 -13.14 -3.45
CA THR A 242 24.00 -12.60 -4.27
C THR A 242 24.41 -11.19 -3.82
N TRP A 243 25.61 -10.74 -4.22
CA TRP A 243 26.08 -9.38 -3.91
C TRP A 243 25.17 -8.31 -4.50
N LEU A 244 24.56 -8.54 -5.67
CA LEU A 244 23.63 -7.60 -6.29
C LEU A 244 22.31 -7.50 -5.52
N GLU A 245 21.75 -8.63 -5.09
CA GLU A 245 20.55 -8.67 -4.27
C GLU A 245 20.75 -7.96 -2.93
N ALA A 246 21.84 -8.32 -2.21
CA ALA A 246 22.17 -7.71 -0.92
C ALA A 246 22.43 -6.21 -1.05
N GLY A 247 23.18 -5.81 -2.08
CA GLY A 247 23.43 -4.41 -2.39
C GLY A 247 22.17 -3.62 -2.72
N ALA A 248 21.31 -4.16 -3.57
CA ALA A 248 20.03 -3.54 -3.94
C ALA A 248 19.12 -3.39 -2.71
N TRP A 249 19.03 -4.43 -1.87
CA TRP A 249 18.24 -4.39 -0.63
C TRP A 249 18.72 -3.28 0.32
N LEU A 250 20.03 -3.22 0.59
CA LEU A 250 20.62 -2.21 1.49
C LEU A 250 20.46 -0.79 0.93
N LEU A 251 20.77 -0.59 -0.36
CA LEU A 251 20.66 0.70 -1.03
C LEU A 251 19.20 1.19 -1.15
N TYR A 252 18.25 0.30 -1.10
CA TYR A 252 16.83 0.64 -1.08
C TYR A 252 16.33 0.88 0.34
N VAL A 253 16.42 -0.12 1.23
CA VAL A 253 15.77 -0.10 2.54
C VAL A 253 16.32 1.01 3.43
N ILE A 254 17.64 1.19 3.49
CA ILE A 254 18.26 2.17 4.38
C ILE A 254 17.84 3.61 4.04
N PRO A 255 18.03 4.12 2.80
CA PRO A 255 17.66 5.49 2.50
C PRO A 255 16.15 5.70 2.50
N VAL A 256 15.36 4.74 2.00
CA VAL A 256 13.90 4.89 1.96
C VAL A 256 13.32 4.94 3.37
N LEU A 257 13.75 4.07 4.30
CA LEU A 257 13.35 4.13 5.71
C LEU A 257 13.78 5.44 6.36
N PHE A 258 15.02 5.88 6.13
CA PHE A 258 15.52 7.14 6.68
C PHE A 258 14.64 8.31 6.26
N PHE A 259 14.38 8.48 4.96
CA PHE A 259 13.54 9.56 4.46
C PHE A 259 12.08 9.42 4.90
N TYR A 260 11.57 8.18 4.98
CA TYR A 260 10.20 7.94 5.44
C TYR A 260 9.99 8.32 6.89
N ILE A 261 10.89 7.89 7.78
CA ILE A 261 10.84 8.23 9.21
C ILE A 261 10.98 9.75 9.40
N ARG A 262 11.91 10.39 8.66
CA ARG A 262 12.06 11.84 8.69
C ARG A 262 10.81 12.58 8.21
N ALA A 263 10.17 12.12 7.15
CA ALA A 263 8.94 12.72 6.63
C ALA A 263 7.76 12.62 7.61
N ASN A 264 7.69 11.53 8.39
CA ASN A 264 6.64 11.33 9.40
C ASN A 264 6.99 11.97 10.76
N GLY A 265 8.28 12.16 11.07
CA GLY A 265 8.75 12.79 12.32
C GLY A 265 8.67 14.32 12.31
N SER A 266 8.53 14.95 11.17
CA SER A 266 8.37 16.40 11.03
C SER A 266 6.90 16.81 11.22
N THR A 267 6.34 16.54 12.41
CA THR A 267 5.10 17.19 12.83
C THR A 267 5.47 18.63 13.19
N PRO A 268 4.85 19.68 12.62
CA PRO A 268 5.07 21.03 13.07
C PRO A 268 4.69 21.09 14.55
N ALA A 269 5.65 21.42 15.40
CA ALA A 269 5.37 21.82 16.77
C ALA A 269 4.38 22.98 16.71
N ASP A 270 3.30 22.80 17.44
CA ASP A 270 2.18 23.68 17.69
C ASP A 270 2.53 25.18 17.55
N SER A 271 2.18 25.80 16.42
CA SER A 271 2.27 27.25 16.22
C SER A 271 1.18 28.00 17.01
N SER A 272 0.21 27.26 17.60
CA SER A 272 -0.87 27.84 18.40
C SER A 272 -0.39 28.48 19.71
N GLY A 273 0.79 28.09 20.22
CA GLY A 273 1.37 28.68 21.41
C GLY A 273 2.05 30.04 21.18
N ARG A 274 2.47 30.36 19.97
CA ARG A 274 3.11 31.63 19.67
C ARG A 274 2.11 32.74 19.38
N ASP A 275 0.99 32.42 18.78
CA ASP A 275 -0.05 33.40 18.47
C ASP A 275 -0.81 33.82 19.75
N ALA A 276 -1.05 32.89 20.67
CA ALA A 276 -1.65 33.20 21.99
C ALA A 276 -0.74 34.05 22.91
N VAL A 277 0.58 33.92 22.76
CA VAL A 277 1.54 34.77 23.53
C VAL A 277 1.68 36.15 22.87
N ALA A 278 1.55 36.26 21.56
CA ALA A 278 1.57 37.55 20.85
C ALA A 278 0.29 38.36 21.09
N GLU A 279 -0.88 37.70 21.18
CA GLU A 279 -2.15 38.37 21.45
C GLU A 279 -2.28 38.88 22.91
N ASN A 280 -1.65 38.21 23.87
CA ASN A 280 -1.59 38.67 25.26
C ASN A 280 -0.49 39.70 25.53
N ALA A 281 0.41 39.97 24.56
CA ALA A 281 1.48 40.98 24.70
C ALA A 281 1.13 42.33 24.06
N ALA A 282 -0.05 42.50 23.47
CA ALA A 282 -0.51 43.78 22.97
C ALA A 282 -0.94 44.69 24.16
N PRO A 283 -0.23 45.81 24.45
CA PRO A 283 -0.61 46.72 25.54
C PRO A 283 -1.93 47.40 25.20
N SER A 284 -2.89 47.33 26.16
CA SER A 284 -4.13 48.11 26.20
C SER A 284 -3.83 49.62 26.11
N GLN A 285 -3.79 50.17 24.90
CA GLN A 285 -3.80 51.61 24.64
C GLN A 285 -5.23 52.09 24.32
N ALA A 286 -6.17 51.90 25.21
CA ALA A 286 -7.48 52.45 25.07
C ALA A 286 -8.11 52.83 26.44
N ALA A 287 -7.37 53.59 27.25
CA ALA A 287 -7.95 54.23 28.43
C ALA A 287 -7.13 55.48 28.77
N ASN A 288 -7.20 56.54 27.95
CA ASN A 288 -6.97 57.93 28.36
C ASN A 288 -7.27 58.88 27.19
N ALA A 289 -8.56 59.12 26.94
CA ALA A 289 -9.06 60.30 26.21
C ALA A 289 -10.51 60.53 26.67
N ALA A 290 -10.66 61.16 27.85
CA ALA A 290 -11.84 61.93 28.24
C ALA A 290 -11.39 63.09 29.10
#